data_e976406f61106f2d1dcae941d6388b14
#
_entry.id   e976406f61106f2d1dcae941d6388b14
#
_cell.length_a   1.000
_cell.length_b   1.000
_cell.length_c   1.000
_cell.angle_alpha   90.00
_cell.angle_beta   90.00
_cell.angle_gamma   90.00
#
_symmetry.space_group_name_H-M   'P 1'
#
loop_
_entity.id
_entity.type
_entity.pdbx_description
1 polymer ?
#
loop_
_entity_poly.entity_id
_entity_poly.type
_entity_poly.pdbx_seq_one_letter_code
_entity_poly.pdbx_strand_id
1 'polypeptide(L)'
;MPTLFAVYNLKKGTKADEYDNYLTKTKIPQMRGASWFIKDFKTWKIDKVLASVVSEPEGKLPAEPPYQYVAKIEVLDLNAMLNFLGTEGGKQLIKSWSVYIDPTAIFTLGHEM
;
A
#
# COMPACT_ATOMS: atom_id res chain seq x y z
N MET A 1 -5.73 -11.26 -13.20
CA MET A 1 -4.51 -10.60 -12.71
C MET A 1 -4.62 -10.42 -11.21
N PRO A 2 -3.70 -10.97 -10.43
CA PRO A 2 -3.77 -10.81 -8.98
C PRO A 2 -3.60 -9.36 -8.55
N THR A 3 -4.33 -8.98 -7.51
CA THR A 3 -4.26 -7.63 -6.94
C THR A 3 -3.97 -7.72 -5.46
N LEU A 4 -2.93 -7.02 -5.02
CA LEU A 4 -2.63 -6.85 -3.61
C LEU A 4 -3.29 -5.56 -3.12
N PHE A 5 -4.10 -5.69 -2.09
CA PHE A 5 -4.69 -4.56 -1.37
C PHE A 5 -4.01 -4.43 -0.02
N ALA A 6 -3.66 -3.23 0.35
CA ALA A 6 -3.09 -2.96 1.66
C ALA A 6 -3.84 -1.80 2.31
N VAL A 7 -4.18 -1.95 3.57
CA VAL A 7 -4.71 -0.88 4.41
C VAL A 7 -3.79 -0.69 5.59
N TYR A 8 -3.46 0.55 5.91
CA TYR A 8 -2.47 0.79 6.95
C TYR A 8 -2.57 2.18 7.58
N ASN A 9 -1.96 2.29 8.74
CA ASN A 9 -1.78 3.51 9.47
C ASN A 9 -0.29 3.83 9.63
N LEU A 10 0.00 5.09 9.87
CA LEU A 10 1.34 5.52 10.21
C LEU A 10 1.66 5.16 11.66
N LYS A 11 2.94 4.94 11.95
CA LYS A 11 3.41 4.77 13.32
C LYS A 11 3.06 5.99 14.16
N LYS A 12 2.76 5.77 15.42
CA LYS A 12 2.50 6.83 16.38
C LYS A 12 3.69 7.82 16.41
N GLY A 13 3.39 9.09 16.28
CA GLY A 13 4.40 10.14 16.23
C GLY A 13 4.89 10.50 14.82
N THR A 14 4.53 9.72 13.80
CA THR A 14 4.82 10.06 12.41
C THR A 14 3.81 11.09 11.91
N LYS A 15 4.31 12.19 11.36
CA LYS A 15 3.44 13.23 10.79
C LYS A 15 3.01 12.84 9.38
N ALA A 16 1.71 13.00 9.10
CA ALA A 16 1.15 12.69 7.79
C ALA A 16 1.85 13.45 6.66
N ASP A 17 2.17 14.73 6.86
CA ASP A 17 2.87 15.54 5.88
C ASP A 17 4.24 14.99 5.52
N GLU A 18 4.97 14.49 6.50
CA GLU A 18 6.28 13.87 6.32
C GLU A 18 6.19 12.61 5.47
N TYR A 19 5.22 11.76 5.77
CA TYR A 19 4.98 10.54 4.99
C TYR A 19 4.49 10.87 3.58
N ASP A 20 3.57 11.81 3.43
CA ASP A 20 3.04 12.21 2.13
C ASP A 20 4.14 12.77 1.23
N ASN A 21 5.06 13.56 1.79
CA ASN A 21 6.24 14.05 1.07
C ASN A 21 7.17 12.90 0.65
N TYR A 22 7.41 11.94 1.55
CA TYR A 22 8.21 10.76 1.23
C TYR A 22 7.59 9.95 0.08
N LEU A 23 6.28 9.70 0.12
CA LEU A 23 5.59 8.97 -0.93
C LEU A 23 5.69 9.69 -2.27
N THR A 24 5.30 10.94 -2.33
CA THR A 24 5.16 11.68 -3.59
C THR A 24 6.49 12.05 -4.22
N LYS A 25 7.49 12.36 -3.41
CA LYS A 25 8.79 12.86 -3.91
C LYS A 25 9.85 11.77 -4.03
N THR A 26 9.74 10.70 -3.27
CA THR A 26 10.77 9.64 -3.23
C THR A 26 10.22 8.28 -3.63
N LYS A 27 9.24 7.77 -2.90
CA LYS A 27 8.80 6.38 -3.04
C LYS A 27 8.11 6.09 -4.36
N ILE A 28 7.09 6.87 -4.70
CA ILE A 28 6.33 6.64 -5.93
C ILE A 28 7.19 6.80 -7.18
N PRO A 29 8.00 7.86 -7.33
CA PRO A 29 8.90 7.96 -8.48
C PRO A 29 9.93 6.83 -8.53
N GLN A 30 10.48 6.43 -7.40
CA GLN A 30 11.45 5.33 -7.32
C GLN A 30 10.83 4.00 -7.75
N MET A 31 9.62 3.69 -7.29
CA MET A 31 8.91 2.47 -7.64
C MET A 31 8.58 2.41 -9.12
N ARG A 32 8.06 3.51 -9.67
CA ARG A 32 7.67 3.58 -11.09
C ARG A 32 8.85 3.51 -12.04
N GLY A 33 10.03 3.97 -11.61
CA GLY A 33 11.25 3.90 -12.41
C GLY A 33 12.02 2.60 -12.28
N ALA A 34 11.64 1.72 -11.37
CA ALA A 34 12.35 0.47 -11.12
C ALA A 34 12.04 -0.57 -12.20
N SER A 35 13.06 -1.25 -12.70
CA SER A 35 12.90 -2.27 -13.74
C SER A 35 11.99 -3.43 -13.32
N TRP A 36 12.06 -3.84 -12.05
CA TRP A 36 11.21 -4.90 -11.53
C TRP A 36 9.73 -4.48 -11.47
N PHE A 37 9.46 -3.20 -11.21
CA PHE A 37 8.09 -2.69 -11.22
C PHE A 37 7.48 -2.78 -12.62
N ILE A 38 8.21 -2.35 -13.63
CA ILE A 38 7.75 -2.40 -15.02
C ILE A 38 7.54 -3.85 -15.46
N LYS A 39 8.38 -4.76 -15.00
CA LYS A 39 8.37 -6.16 -15.41
C LYS A 39 7.31 -6.99 -14.67
N ASP A 40 7.22 -6.82 -13.36
CA ASP A 40 6.45 -7.71 -12.49
C ASP A 40 5.15 -7.09 -11.97
N PHE A 41 5.06 -5.77 -11.92
CA PHE A 41 3.86 -5.05 -11.51
C PHE A 41 3.29 -4.25 -12.67
N LYS A 42 1.97 -4.25 -12.77
CA LYS A 42 1.28 -3.44 -13.77
C LYS A 42 0.94 -2.05 -13.25
N THR A 43 0.40 -1.98 -12.06
CA THR A 43 0.07 -0.71 -11.42
C THR A 43 0.41 -0.73 -9.94
N TRP A 44 0.72 0.45 -9.42
CA TRP A 44 0.87 0.66 -7.99
C TRP A 44 0.29 2.03 -7.66
N LYS A 45 -0.72 2.02 -6.80
CA LYS A 45 -1.45 3.23 -6.45
C LYS A 45 -1.68 3.26 -4.95
N ILE A 46 -1.50 4.43 -4.34
CA ILE A 46 -1.78 4.65 -2.94
C ILE A 46 -2.76 5.81 -2.83
N ASP A 47 -3.87 5.58 -2.15
CA ASP A 47 -4.86 6.59 -1.88
C ASP A 47 -4.91 6.90 -0.38
N LYS A 48 -5.03 8.18 -0.05
CA LYS A 48 -5.29 8.62 1.30
C LYS A 48 -6.79 8.48 1.57
N VAL A 49 -7.14 7.84 2.68
CA VAL A 49 -8.54 7.65 3.05
C VAL A 49 -9.10 8.97 3.59
N LEU A 50 -10.19 9.43 2.99
CA LEU A 50 -10.85 10.67 3.40
C LEU A 50 -11.90 10.41 4.48
N ALA A 51 -12.66 9.34 4.32
CA ALA A 51 -13.74 8.98 5.25
C ALA A 51 -14.12 7.51 5.08
N SER A 52 -14.73 6.95 6.09
CA SER A 52 -15.34 5.62 6.04
C SER A 52 -16.82 5.73 6.40
N VAL A 53 -17.63 4.85 5.84
CA VAL A 53 -19.07 4.77 6.11
C VAL A 53 -19.34 3.45 6.82
N VAL A 54 -20.07 3.52 7.93
CA VAL A 54 -20.50 2.33 8.64
C VAL A 54 -21.61 1.66 7.86
N SER A 55 -21.42 0.38 7.54
CA SER A 55 -22.40 -0.42 6.79
C SER A 55 -23.45 -0.97 7.77
N GLU A 56 -24.47 -0.18 8.04
CA GLU A 56 -25.60 -0.57 8.87
C GLU A 56 -26.92 -0.25 8.15
N PRO A 57 -28.02 -1.00 8.47
CA PRO A 57 -29.30 -0.81 7.80
C PRO A 57 -29.87 0.61 7.90
N GLU A 58 -29.51 1.37 8.95
CA GLU A 58 -30.02 2.70 9.22
C GLU A 58 -29.26 3.82 8.50
N GLY A 59 -28.24 3.48 7.70
CA GLY A 59 -27.47 4.48 6.96
C GLY A 59 -26.72 5.45 7.85
N LYS A 60 -25.83 4.96 8.68
CA LYS A 60 -25.03 5.78 9.59
C LYS A 60 -24.21 6.84 8.90
N LEU A 61 -23.94 7.93 9.60
CA LEU A 61 -23.00 8.96 9.16
C LEU A 61 -21.60 8.39 8.95
N PRO A 62 -20.77 9.02 8.09
CA PRO A 62 -19.38 8.63 7.94
C PRO A 62 -18.67 8.56 9.28
N ALA A 63 -17.98 7.46 9.52
CA ALA A 63 -17.18 7.25 10.72
C ALA A 63 -15.73 7.71 10.48
N GLU A 64 -14.99 7.95 11.56
CA GLU A 64 -13.56 8.12 11.47
C GLU A 64 -12.92 6.86 10.83
N PRO A 65 -12.11 7.01 9.78
CA PRO A 65 -11.57 5.84 9.10
C PRO A 65 -10.64 5.04 10.02
N PRO A 66 -10.77 3.71 10.08
CA PRO A 66 -9.86 2.86 10.86
C PRO A 66 -8.45 2.83 10.28
N TYR A 67 -8.29 3.17 8.99
CA TYR A 67 -7.00 3.23 8.29
C TYR A 67 -6.85 4.54 7.55
N GLN A 68 -5.62 5.05 7.51
CA GLN A 68 -5.29 6.33 6.87
C GLN A 68 -5.02 6.18 5.38
N TYR A 69 -4.54 5.00 4.95
CA TYR A 69 -4.10 4.76 3.57
C TYR A 69 -4.59 3.43 3.05
N VAL A 70 -4.84 3.41 1.73
CA VAL A 70 -5.16 2.20 0.97
C VAL A 70 -4.22 2.14 -0.21
N ALA A 71 -3.52 1.03 -0.38
CA ALA A 71 -2.69 0.76 -1.55
C ALA A 71 -3.32 -0.33 -2.40
N LYS A 72 -3.16 -0.19 -3.71
CA LYS A 72 -3.57 -1.20 -4.69
C LYS A 72 -2.40 -1.48 -5.62
N ILE A 73 -2.00 -2.73 -5.70
CA ILE A 73 -0.91 -3.17 -6.56
C ILE A 73 -1.41 -4.30 -7.44
N GLU A 74 -1.49 -4.05 -8.73
CA GLU A 74 -1.80 -5.11 -9.71
C GLU A 74 -0.48 -5.76 -10.16
N VAL A 75 -0.41 -7.08 -10.05
CA VAL A 75 0.78 -7.84 -10.40
C VAL A 75 0.51 -8.70 -11.64
N LEU A 76 1.51 -8.78 -12.51
CA LEU A 76 1.43 -9.61 -13.72
C LEU A 76 1.57 -11.09 -13.36
N ASP A 77 2.48 -11.40 -12.47
CA ASP A 77 2.79 -12.75 -12.03
C ASP A 77 3.02 -12.77 -10.52
N LEU A 78 2.15 -13.48 -9.81
CA LEU A 78 2.25 -13.60 -8.36
C LEU A 78 3.56 -14.24 -7.91
N ASN A 79 4.02 -15.27 -8.61
CA ASN A 79 5.28 -15.95 -8.25
C ASN A 79 6.47 -15.03 -8.43
N ALA A 80 6.49 -14.21 -9.48
CA ALA A 80 7.53 -13.22 -9.70
C ALA A 80 7.56 -12.19 -8.57
N MET A 81 6.40 -11.72 -8.12
CA MET A 81 6.31 -10.80 -6.99
C MET A 81 6.84 -11.44 -5.70
N LEU A 82 6.42 -12.66 -5.39
CA LEU A 82 6.87 -13.37 -4.19
C LEU A 82 8.38 -13.62 -4.22
N ASN A 83 8.91 -14.00 -5.38
CA ASN A 83 10.34 -14.18 -5.55
C ASN A 83 11.11 -12.86 -5.36
N PHE A 84 10.59 -11.77 -5.90
CA PHE A 84 11.19 -10.44 -5.72
C PHE A 84 11.24 -10.04 -4.24
N LEU A 85 10.15 -10.26 -3.50
CA LEU A 85 10.09 -9.92 -2.07
C LEU A 85 11.11 -10.71 -1.23
N GLY A 86 11.54 -11.88 -1.71
CA GLY A 86 12.60 -12.65 -1.10
C GLY A 86 14.02 -12.21 -1.44
N THR A 87 14.19 -11.33 -2.42
CA THR A 87 15.49 -10.78 -2.80
C THR A 87 15.95 -9.68 -1.85
N GLU A 88 17.22 -9.31 -1.92
CA GLU A 88 17.75 -8.19 -1.13
C GLU A 88 17.03 -6.88 -1.45
N GLY A 89 16.76 -6.61 -2.72
CA GLY A 89 16.00 -5.44 -3.16
C GLY A 89 14.59 -5.40 -2.59
N GLY A 90 13.90 -6.54 -2.59
CA GLY A 90 12.56 -6.66 -2.00
C GLY A 90 12.55 -6.44 -0.49
N LYS A 91 13.52 -7.01 0.20
CA LYS A 91 13.68 -6.81 1.65
C LYS A 91 13.95 -5.36 2.01
N GLN A 92 14.79 -4.66 1.22
CA GLN A 92 15.06 -3.25 1.41
C GLN A 92 13.81 -2.40 1.18
N LEU A 93 13.00 -2.75 0.19
CA LEU A 93 11.73 -2.09 -0.07
C LEU A 93 10.80 -2.16 1.13
N ILE A 94 10.60 -3.35 1.69
CA ILE A 94 9.77 -3.57 2.87
C ILE A 94 10.33 -2.81 4.07
N LYS A 95 11.63 -2.88 4.28
CA LYS A 95 12.30 -2.22 5.40
C LYS A 95 12.13 -0.71 5.35
N SER A 96 12.33 -0.09 4.19
CA SER A 96 12.19 1.36 4.03
C SER A 96 10.76 1.84 4.26
N TRP A 97 9.79 1.04 3.82
CA TRP A 97 8.37 1.34 4.02
C TRP A 97 7.96 1.18 5.49
N SER A 98 8.45 0.12 6.14
CA SER A 98 8.14 -0.18 7.54
C SER A 98 8.64 0.87 8.54
N VAL A 99 9.54 1.76 8.13
CA VAL A 99 9.97 2.90 8.96
C VAL A 99 8.79 3.79 9.35
N TYR A 100 7.82 3.95 8.44
CA TYR A 100 6.68 4.83 8.61
C TYR A 100 5.40 4.12 9.03
N ILE A 101 5.30 2.82 8.79
CA ILE A 101 4.04 2.08 8.84
C ILE A 101 3.89 1.32 10.16
N ASP A 102 2.70 1.46 10.76
CA ASP A 102 2.32 0.71 11.96
C ASP A 102 2.22 -0.79 11.62
N PRO A 103 2.68 -1.69 12.53
CA PRO A 103 2.61 -3.13 12.28
C PRO A 103 1.20 -3.71 12.16
N THR A 104 0.15 -2.93 12.43
CA THR A 104 -1.24 -3.35 12.22
C THR A 104 -1.68 -3.31 10.75
N ALA A 105 -0.79 -2.96 9.83
CA ALA A 105 -1.08 -2.99 8.40
C ALA A 105 -1.58 -4.37 7.96
N ILE A 106 -2.63 -4.38 7.12
CA ILE A 106 -3.23 -5.60 6.58
C ILE A 106 -3.00 -5.64 5.07
N PHE A 107 -2.44 -6.75 4.60
CA PHE A 107 -2.21 -7.01 3.18
C PHE A 107 -3.11 -8.16 2.76
N THR A 108 -3.90 -7.95 1.72
CA THR A 108 -4.84 -8.94 1.21
C THR A 108 -4.65 -9.13 -0.28
N LEU A 109 -4.52 -10.37 -0.72
CA LEU A 109 -4.33 -10.73 -2.11
C LEU A 109 -5.63 -11.28 -2.67
N GLY A 110 -6.04 -10.79 -3.83
CA GLY A 110 -7.27 -11.21 -4.46
C GLY A 110 -7.15 -11.40 -5.96
N HIS A 111 -8.11 -12.11 -6.51
CA HIS A 111 -8.30 -12.26 -7.95
C HIS A 111 -9.63 -11.66 -8.36
N GLU A 112 -9.66 -11.11 -9.56
CA GLU A 112 -10.92 -10.73 -10.20
C GLU A 112 -11.77 -11.97 -10.43
N MET A 113 -13.07 -11.87 -10.12
CA MET A 113 -14.00 -12.97 -10.24
C MET A 113 -14.54 -13.13 -11.68
#